data_077761408cc24bb260edef8e0a4d0366
#
_entry.id   077761408cc24bb260edef8e0a4d0366
#
_cell.length_a   1.000
_cell.length_b   1.000
_cell.length_c   1.000
_cell.angle_alpha   90.00
_cell.angle_beta   90.00
_cell.angle_gamma   90.00
#
_symmetry.space_group_name_H-M   'P 1'
#
loop_
_entity.id
_entity.type
_entity.pdbx_description
1 polymer ?
#
loop_
_entity_poly.entity_id
_entity_poly.type
_entity_poly.pdbx_seq_one_letter_code
_entity_poly.pdbx_strand_id
1 'polypeptide(L)'
;MKKVGFAVLWAAALVVCLLGLDRALRREDGARKYSAFYAETQPIDVYFLGTSHVMDAVYPMELWRDYGIVSYNFGNPAETPEATYWTLRLALAQNKPKLVVMDVCYIDRAQSESGSAALAHLYLDEVPLSMEKLQAIWSLFPAGSRAEFVFPLIANHGRWEELLGGAQDTTDCLPGMRGAELRVGRAEPAPFTRTLEADATETPGKQAVRSIIELCRSEGIEVALIAVPYPADEAKQRMMNSAQAIADEYGIAFYNLFDVEGLVDFDTDCYDAMSHLNPDGAVKVSAWLGETLSAAYDLPDRRGDANYAHWDAALAEYEAIYEREWAGESLLTGE
;
A
#
# COMPACT_ATOMS: atom_id res chain seq x y z
N MET A 1 21.98 31.85 35.49
CA MET A 1 22.10 31.81 34.02
C MET A 1 22.99 30.66 33.53
N LYS A 2 24.25 30.43 33.95
CA LYS A 2 25.12 29.35 33.45
C LYS A 2 24.53 27.94 33.67
N LYS A 3 23.90 27.65 34.82
CA LYS A 3 23.28 26.36 35.11
C LYS A 3 22.05 26.06 34.23
N VAL A 4 21.25 27.05 33.92
CA VAL A 4 20.10 26.92 33.00
C VAL A 4 20.59 26.68 31.57
N GLY A 5 21.61 27.41 31.12
CA GLY A 5 22.21 27.18 29.80
C GLY A 5 22.78 25.75 29.64
N PHE A 6 23.44 25.25 30.70
CA PHE A 6 23.96 23.90 30.72
C PHE A 6 22.84 22.83 30.69
N ALA A 7 21.77 23.02 31.46
CA ALA A 7 20.62 22.12 31.45
C ALA A 7 19.93 22.07 30.08
N VAL A 8 19.77 23.23 29.42
CA VAL A 8 19.21 23.30 28.06
C VAL A 8 20.10 22.58 27.05
N LEU A 9 21.44 22.77 27.16
CA LEU A 9 22.38 22.08 26.26
C LEU A 9 22.30 20.52 26.43
N TRP A 10 22.24 20.07 27.68
CA TRP A 10 22.08 18.63 27.96
C TRP A 10 20.76 18.06 27.47
N ALA A 11 19.66 18.81 27.65
CA ALA A 11 18.36 18.39 27.13
C ALA A 11 18.37 18.33 25.59
N ALA A 12 18.97 19.30 24.92
CA ALA A 12 19.10 19.29 23.47
C ALA A 12 19.97 18.10 22.99
N ALA A 13 21.11 17.85 23.65
CA ALA A 13 21.96 16.71 23.32
C ALA A 13 21.22 15.37 23.50
N LEU A 14 20.44 15.22 24.59
CA LEU A 14 19.63 14.03 24.83
C LEU A 14 18.58 13.83 23.73
N VAL A 15 17.88 14.89 23.34
CA VAL A 15 16.89 14.84 22.25
C VAL A 15 17.55 14.41 20.94
N VAL A 16 18.70 15.00 20.60
CA VAL A 16 19.46 14.61 19.39
C VAL A 16 19.89 13.14 19.45
N CYS A 17 20.36 12.65 20.59
CA CYS A 17 20.72 11.25 20.76
C CYS A 17 19.50 10.31 20.61
N LEU A 18 18.37 10.67 21.22
CA LEU A 18 17.14 9.87 21.11
C LEU A 18 16.59 9.84 19.68
N LEU A 19 16.59 10.96 18.97
CA LEU A 19 16.20 10.99 17.56
C LEU A 19 17.17 10.22 16.67
N GLY A 20 18.47 10.28 16.98
CA GLY A 20 19.46 9.48 16.28
C GLY A 20 19.28 7.98 16.49
N LEU A 21 18.98 7.55 17.73
CA LEU A 21 18.65 6.15 18.04
C LEU A 21 17.34 5.72 17.40
N ASP A 22 16.31 6.56 17.45
CA ASP A 22 15.04 6.29 16.78
C ASP A 22 15.26 5.99 15.29
N ARG A 23 16.04 6.85 14.61
CA ARG A 23 16.37 6.65 13.19
C ARG A 23 17.18 5.40 12.93
N ALA A 24 18.19 5.14 13.76
CA ALA A 24 19.12 4.02 13.59
C ALA A 24 18.48 2.64 13.86
N LEU A 25 17.45 2.60 14.69
CA LEU A 25 16.76 1.37 15.08
C LEU A 25 15.42 1.16 14.35
N ARG A 26 15.02 2.05 13.44
CA ARG A 26 13.83 1.84 12.59
C ARG A 26 14.01 0.64 11.67
N ARG A 27 12.90 0.00 11.32
CA ARG A 27 12.88 -1.02 10.28
C ARG A 27 12.97 -0.37 8.90
N GLU A 28 13.76 -0.98 8.00
CA GLU A 28 13.95 -0.45 6.65
C GLU A 28 12.73 -0.67 5.75
N ASP A 29 11.89 -1.67 6.05
CA ASP A 29 10.74 -2.04 5.22
C ASP A 29 9.80 -0.84 4.97
N GLY A 30 9.29 -0.22 6.04
CA GLY A 30 8.46 0.96 5.93
C GLY A 30 9.20 2.16 5.33
N ALA A 31 10.48 2.34 5.72
CA ALA A 31 11.31 3.44 5.23
C ALA A 31 11.48 3.36 3.71
N ARG A 32 11.73 2.20 3.15
CA ARG A 32 11.89 2.00 1.70
C ARG A 32 10.57 2.22 0.97
N LYS A 33 9.47 1.68 1.52
CA LYS A 33 8.14 1.86 0.94
C LYS A 33 7.75 3.33 0.82
N TYR A 34 7.90 4.11 1.88
CA TYR A 34 7.40 5.48 1.92
C TYR A 34 8.44 6.54 1.54
N SER A 35 9.74 6.23 1.54
CA SER A 35 10.80 7.20 1.21
C SER A 35 10.63 7.81 -0.18
N ALA A 36 10.29 7.00 -1.19
CA ALA A 36 10.07 7.47 -2.54
C ALA A 36 8.85 8.38 -2.64
N PHE A 37 7.78 8.11 -1.87
CA PHE A 37 6.60 8.96 -1.81
C PHE A 37 6.91 10.33 -1.21
N TYR A 38 7.59 10.36 -0.04
CA TYR A 38 7.90 11.62 0.63
C TYR A 38 9.02 12.42 -0.07
N ALA A 39 9.84 11.78 -0.90
CA ALA A 39 10.82 12.44 -1.74
C ALA A 39 10.24 12.99 -3.05
N GLU A 40 9.03 12.53 -3.45
CA GLU A 40 8.40 12.97 -4.69
C GLU A 40 7.96 14.44 -4.59
N THR A 41 8.38 15.22 -5.57
CA THR A 41 8.09 16.66 -5.65
C THR A 41 7.09 16.99 -6.74
N GLN A 42 6.82 16.06 -7.64
CA GLN A 42 5.87 16.22 -8.72
C GLN A 42 4.51 15.59 -8.34
N PRO A 43 3.41 16.04 -8.94
CA PRO A 43 2.11 15.43 -8.74
C PRO A 43 2.10 13.94 -9.06
N ILE A 44 1.56 13.14 -8.16
CA ILE A 44 1.19 11.74 -8.39
C ILE A 44 -0.27 11.72 -8.78
N ASP A 45 -0.60 11.15 -9.94
CA ASP A 45 -1.95 11.24 -10.50
C ASP A 45 -2.91 10.18 -9.93
N VAL A 46 -2.41 8.99 -9.53
CA VAL A 46 -3.23 7.89 -9.03
C VAL A 46 -2.66 7.30 -7.74
N TYR A 47 -3.51 7.11 -6.72
CA TYR A 47 -3.20 6.33 -5.53
C TYR A 47 -3.96 5.01 -5.55
N PHE A 48 -3.24 3.90 -5.36
CA PHE A 48 -3.82 2.59 -5.11
C PHE A 48 -3.79 2.33 -3.62
N LEU A 49 -4.96 2.08 -3.04
CA LEU A 49 -5.15 1.87 -1.60
C LEU A 49 -5.69 0.48 -1.33
N GLY A 50 -5.31 -0.11 -0.22
CA GLY A 50 -5.86 -1.39 0.21
C GLY A 50 -4.89 -2.23 1.03
N THR A 51 -5.05 -3.53 0.92
CA THR A 51 -4.29 -4.51 1.69
C THR A 51 -3.05 -4.99 0.93
N SER A 52 -2.42 -6.08 1.41
CA SER A 52 -1.36 -6.78 0.70
C SER A 52 -1.78 -7.24 -0.71
N HIS A 53 -3.07 -7.45 -0.96
CA HIS A 53 -3.56 -7.79 -2.30
C HIS A 53 -3.25 -6.70 -3.32
N VAL A 54 -3.41 -5.41 -2.96
CA VAL A 54 -2.98 -4.28 -3.81
C VAL A 54 -1.46 -4.20 -3.86
N MET A 55 -0.81 -4.34 -2.72
CA MET A 55 0.64 -4.21 -2.60
C MET A 55 1.37 -5.16 -3.56
N ASP A 56 0.88 -6.40 -3.65
CA ASP A 56 1.50 -7.47 -4.43
C ASP A 56 0.95 -7.55 -5.87
N ALA A 57 -0.20 -6.93 -6.17
CA ALA A 57 -0.87 -7.06 -7.48
C ALA A 57 -0.79 -5.83 -8.38
N VAL A 58 -0.46 -4.65 -7.85
CA VAL A 58 -0.45 -3.42 -8.64
C VAL A 58 0.95 -2.82 -8.69
N TYR A 59 1.59 -2.92 -9.83
CA TYR A 59 2.93 -2.38 -10.07
C TYR A 59 2.86 -1.03 -10.78
N PRO A 60 3.09 0.10 -10.07
CA PRO A 60 3.03 1.45 -10.67
C PRO A 60 3.91 1.64 -11.89
N MET A 61 5.03 0.92 -11.96
CA MET A 61 5.96 1.02 -13.09
C MET A 61 5.41 0.41 -14.39
N GLU A 62 4.49 -0.56 -14.31
CA GLU A 62 3.78 -1.06 -15.48
C GLU A 62 2.86 0.02 -16.06
N LEU A 63 2.16 0.78 -15.18
CA LEU A 63 1.30 1.89 -15.61
C LEU A 63 2.13 3.05 -16.19
N TRP A 64 3.30 3.31 -15.60
CA TRP A 64 4.23 4.31 -16.15
C TRP A 64 4.75 3.90 -17.53
N ARG A 65 5.26 2.67 -17.65
CA ARG A 65 5.86 2.17 -18.89
C ARG A 65 4.90 2.27 -20.07
N ASP A 66 3.68 1.78 -19.91
CA ASP A 66 2.76 1.57 -21.03
C ASP A 66 1.81 2.76 -21.25
N TYR A 67 1.46 3.51 -20.19
CA TYR A 67 0.46 4.58 -20.24
C TYR A 67 0.96 5.96 -19.76
N GLY A 68 2.16 6.05 -19.21
CA GLY A 68 2.71 7.28 -18.65
C GLY A 68 1.98 7.77 -17.39
N ILE A 69 1.23 6.88 -16.74
CA ILE A 69 0.47 7.21 -15.51
C ILE A 69 1.42 7.19 -14.31
N VAL A 70 1.51 8.35 -13.64
CA VAL A 70 2.26 8.49 -12.39
C VAL A 70 1.38 8.01 -11.25
N SER A 71 1.71 6.87 -10.65
CA SER A 71 0.90 6.26 -9.60
C SER A 71 1.73 5.78 -8.41
N TYR A 72 1.09 5.58 -7.26
CA TYR A 72 1.73 5.07 -6.05
C TYR A 72 0.88 4.00 -5.39
N ASN A 73 1.54 2.93 -4.95
CA ASN A 73 0.89 1.82 -4.28
C ASN A 73 1.00 1.98 -2.75
N PHE A 74 -0.13 2.27 -2.11
CA PHE A 74 -0.29 2.37 -0.66
C PHE A 74 -0.89 1.10 -0.03
N GLY A 75 -0.92 -0.02 -0.75
CA GLY A 75 -1.31 -1.29 -0.17
C GLY A 75 -0.40 -1.67 0.99
N ASN A 76 -0.97 -2.10 2.12
CA ASN A 76 -0.21 -2.48 3.32
C ASN A 76 -0.69 -3.83 3.87
N PRO A 77 0.20 -4.62 4.50
CA PRO A 77 -0.19 -5.92 5.02
C PRO A 77 -1.32 -5.81 6.05
N ALA A 78 -2.41 -6.54 5.80
CA ALA A 78 -3.58 -6.64 6.69
C ALA A 78 -4.21 -5.29 7.08
N GLU A 79 -4.04 -4.24 6.28
CA GLU A 79 -4.60 -2.92 6.54
C GLU A 79 -6.13 -2.96 6.40
N THR A 80 -6.84 -2.49 7.43
CA THR A 80 -8.31 -2.39 7.41
C THR A 80 -8.75 -1.13 6.67
N PRO A 81 -10.00 -1.06 6.16
CA PRO A 81 -10.49 0.15 5.50
C PRO A 81 -10.47 1.41 6.39
N GLU A 82 -10.61 1.27 7.70
CA GLU A 82 -10.46 2.39 8.64
C GLU A 82 -9.01 2.89 8.71
N ALA A 83 -8.02 1.98 8.71
CA ALA A 83 -6.61 2.36 8.63
C ALA A 83 -6.28 2.98 7.26
N THR A 84 -6.82 2.42 6.16
CA THR A 84 -6.68 2.95 4.81
C THR A 84 -7.21 4.38 4.68
N TYR A 85 -8.31 4.72 5.38
CA TYR A 85 -8.79 6.10 5.46
C TYR A 85 -7.72 7.06 6.02
N TRP A 86 -7.01 6.63 7.06
CA TRP A 86 -5.94 7.44 7.64
C TRP A 86 -4.70 7.48 6.77
N THR A 87 -4.34 6.36 6.12
CA THR A 87 -3.26 6.32 5.12
C THR A 87 -3.52 7.34 4.01
N LEU A 88 -4.74 7.37 3.48
CA LEU A 88 -5.13 8.37 2.48
C LEU A 88 -5.02 9.80 3.02
N ARG A 89 -5.57 10.09 4.21
CA ARG A 89 -5.49 11.44 4.79
C ARG A 89 -4.07 11.92 4.97
N LEU A 90 -3.18 11.04 5.43
CA LEU A 90 -1.77 11.35 5.62
C LEU A 90 -1.05 11.57 4.27
N ALA A 91 -1.38 10.79 3.25
CA ALA A 91 -0.85 10.98 1.91
C ALA A 91 -1.32 12.29 1.27
N LEU A 92 -2.59 12.65 1.46
CA LEU A 92 -3.16 13.91 0.94
C LEU A 92 -2.51 15.18 1.52
N ALA A 93 -1.90 15.09 2.70
CA ALA A 93 -1.13 16.19 3.26
C ALA A 93 0.15 16.50 2.46
N GLN A 94 0.69 15.53 1.73
CA GLN A 94 1.89 15.65 0.90
C GLN A 94 1.56 15.93 -0.56
N ASN A 95 0.65 15.20 -1.14
CA ASN A 95 0.33 15.23 -2.56
C ASN A 95 -1.15 14.88 -2.77
N LYS A 96 -1.79 15.49 -3.77
CA LYS A 96 -3.20 15.28 -4.08
C LYS A 96 -3.35 14.61 -5.45
N PRO A 97 -3.84 13.36 -5.50
CA PRO A 97 -4.03 12.65 -6.76
C PRO A 97 -5.27 13.15 -7.51
N LYS A 98 -5.40 12.79 -8.78
CA LYS A 98 -6.63 12.93 -9.57
C LYS A 98 -7.61 11.81 -9.27
N LEU A 99 -7.08 10.60 -9.02
CA LEU A 99 -7.86 9.38 -8.83
C LEU A 99 -7.33 8.57 -7.63
N VAL A 100 -8.24 8.08 -6.82
CA VAL A 100 -8.00 7.05 -5.81
C VAL A 100 -8.67 5.75 -6.27
N VAL A 101 -7.90 4.68 -6.33
CA VAL A 101 -8.38 3.32 -6.62
C VAL A 101 -8.25 2.51 -5.35
N MET A 102 -9.38 2.08 -4.76
CA MET A 102 -9.41 1.38 -3.49
C MET A 102 -9.85 -0.07 -3.65
N ASP A 103 -9.02 -1.00 -3.17
CA ASP A 103 -9.38 -2.41 -3.06
C ASP A 103 -10.35 -2.67 -1.90
N VAL A 104 -11.31 -3.55 -2.14
CA VAL A 104 -12.38 -3.89 -1.20
C VAL A 104 -12.19 -5.22 -0.49
N CYS A 105 -11.01 -5.81 -0.53
CA CYS A 105 -10.73 -7.14 0.04
C CYS A 105 -11.16 -7.26 1.51
N TYR A 106 -10.93 -6.23 2.32
CA TYR A 106 -11.27 -6.23 3.75
C TYR A 106 -12.50 -5.38 4.10
N ILE A 107 -13.41 -5.22 3.15
CA ILE A 107 -14.66 -4.47 3.34
C ILE A 107 -15.55 -5.03 4.47
N ASP A 108 -15.30 -6.26 4.90
CA ASP A 108 -15.98 -6.92 6.02
C ASP A 108 -15.36 -6.60 7.39
N ARG A 109 -14.14 -6.06 7.47
CA ARG A 109 -13.37 -5.97 8.71
C ARG A 109 -13.56 -4.67 9.48
N ALA A 110 -13.56 -4.80 10.82
CA ALA A 110 -13.40 -3.68 11.74
C ALA A 110 -11.92 -3.44 12.06
N GLN A 111 -11.58 -2.25 12.53
CA GLN A 111 -10.21 -1.91 12.99
C GLN A 111 -9.74 -2.82 14.14
N SER A 112 -10.64 -3.27 15.01
CA SER A 112 -10.31 -4.21 16.09
C SER A 112 -9.86 -5.59 15.57
N GLU A 113 -10.10 -5.90 14.30
CA GLU A 113 -9.71 -7.14 13.62
C GLU A 113 -8.45 -6.93 12.75
N SER A 114 -7.83 -5.75 12.84
CA SER A 114 -6.55 -5.48 12.17
C SER A 114 -5.46 -6.43 12.67
N GLY A 115 -4.48 -6.64 11.82
CA GLY A 115 -3.29 -7.40 12.18
C GLY A 115 -2.54 -6.83 13.38
N SER A 116 -1.39 -7.39 13.71
CA SER A 116 -0.60 -6.94 14.85
C SER A 116 -0.19 -5.47 14.73
N ALA A 117 0.02 -4.79 15.87
CA ALA A 117 0.57 -3.44 15.92
C ALA A 117 1.90 -3.32 15.15
N ALA A 118 2.68 -4.42 15.08
CA ALA A 118 3.92 -4.48 14.30
C ALA A 118 3.71 -4.16 12.81
N LEU A 119 2.60 -4.61 12.20
CA LEU A 119 2.29 -4.28 10.80
C LEU A 119 1.94 -2.80 10.62
N ALA A 120 1.32 -2.18 11.63
CA ALA A 120 1.00 -0.75 11.58
C ALA A 120 2.25 0.15 11.62
N HIS A 121 3.34 -0.30 12.23
CA HIS A 121 4.61 0.40 12.21
C HIS A 121 5.17 0.53 10.78
N LEU A 122 4.87 -0.42 9.86
CA LEU A 122 5.32 -0.36 8.47
C LEU A 122 4.77 0.85 7.71
N TYR A 123 3.55 1.30 8.02
CA TYR A 123 2.93 2.43 7.31
C TYR A 123 2.84 3.72 8.12
N LEU A 124 3.07 3.70 9.44
CA LEU A 124 2.99 4.90 10.27
C LEU A 124 4.34 5.48 10.68
N ASP A 125 5.38 4.67 10.88
CA ASP A 125 6.63 5.15 11.44
C ASP A 125 7.32 6.21 10.57
N GLU A 126 7.26 6.04 9.25
CA GLU A 126 7.88 6.97 8.30
C GLU A 126 7.05 8.23 8.02
N VAL A 127 5.78 8.24 8.41
CA VAL A 127 4.94 9.42 8.28
C VAL A 127 5.46 10.53 9.20
N PRO A 128 5.71 11.74 8.69
CA PRO A 128 6.12 12.89 9.52
C PRO A 128 5.13 13.17 10.65
N LEU A 129 5.67 13.50 11.83
CA LEU A 129 4.82 13.84 12.97
C LEU A 129 4.00 15.11 12.66
N SER A 130 2.69 14.99 12.68
CA SER A 130 1.72 16.03 12.38
C SER A 130 0.48 15.88 13.27
N MET A 131 -0.42 16.84 13.24
CA MET A 131 -1.71 16.72 13.93
C MET A 131 -2.55 15.61 13.34
N GLU A 132 -2.48 15.41 12.02
CA GLU A 132 -3.16 14.34 11.30
C GLU A 132 -2.64 12.97 11.76
N LYS A 133 -1.30 12.80 11.87
CA LYS A 133 -0.70 11.55 12.39
C LYS A 133 -1.15 11.28 13.83
N LEU A 134 -1.19 12.30 14.68
CA LEU A 134 -1.69 12.15 16.06
C LEU A 134 -3.17 11.72 16.06
N GLN A 135 -4.02 12.33 15.22
CA GLN A 135 -5.42 11.93 15.10
C GLN A 135 -5.56 10.48 14.61
N ALA A 136 -4.78 10.06 13.61
CA ALA A 136 -4.72 8.69 13.16
C ALA A 136 -4.38 7.71 14.29
N ILE A 137 -3.31 7.99 15.05
CA ILE A 137 -2.88 7.17 16.18
C ILE A 137 -3.99 7.09 17.25
N TRP A 138 -4.65 8.20 17.54
CA TRP A 138 -5.74 8.22 18.54
C TRP A 138 -6.99 7.48 18.08
N SER A 139 -7.28 7.48 16.79
CA SER A 139 -8.40 6.74 16.20
C SER A 139 -8.12 5.23 16.14
N LEU A 140 -6.94 4.85 15.65
CA LEU A 140 -6.64 3.47 15.31
C LEU A 140 -6.20 2.61 16.49
N PHE A 141 -5.61 3.21 17.54
CA PHE A 141 -4.95 2.43 18.59
C PHE A 141 -5.47 2.72 19.99
N PRO A 142 -5.51 1.69 20.86
CA PRO A 142 -5.84 1.83 22.26
C PRO A 142 -4.77 2.67 22.99
N ALA A 143 -5.14 3.31 24.10
CA ALA A 143 -4.27 4.23 24.83
C ALA A 143 -2.90 3.64 25.22
N GLY A 144 -2.84 2.32 25.46
CA GLY A 144 -1.62 1.64 25.90
C GLY A 144 -0.52 1.54 24.83
N SER A 145 -0.89 1.57 23.53
CA SER A 145 0.07 1.43 22.42
C SER A 145 0.37 2.75 21.69
N ARG A 146 -0.36 3.82 21.97
CA ARG A 146 -0.20 5.09 21.22
C ARG A 146 1.20 5.69 21.26
N ALA A 147 1.89 5.52 22.40
CA ALA A 147 3.20 6.13 22.60
C ALA A 147 4.26 5.56 21.63
N GLU A 148 4.16 4.29 21.26
CA GLU A 148 5.10 3.64 20.35
C GLU A 148 4.97 4.18 18.91
N PHE A 149 3.77 4.58 18.48
CA PHE A 149 3.56 5.19 17.16
C PHE A 149 3.91 6.69 17.12
N VAL A 150 3.88 7.36 18.27
CA VAL A 150 4.37 8.76 18.37
C VAL A 150 5.90 8.79 18.38
N PHE A 151 6.52 7.81 19.03
CA PHE A 151 7.98 7.69 19.15
C PHE A 151 8.40 6.22 18.93
N PRO A 152 8.65 5.81 17.69
CA PRO A 152 8.90 4.42 17.29
C PRO A 152 10.05 3.73 18.01
N LEU A 153 11.02 4.49 18.56
CA LEU A 153 12.07 3.94 19.39
C LEU A 153 11.53 3.09 20.56
N ILE A 154 10.32 3.39 21.08
CA ILE A 154 9.68 2.60 22.14
C ILE A 154 9.43 1.16 21.69
N ALA A 155 8.97 0.95 20.45
CA ALA A 155 8.79 -0.38 19.88
C ALA A 155 10.11 -1.01 19.44
N ASN A 156 11.02 -0.22 18.87
CA ASN A 156 12.20 -0.69 18.18
C ASN A 156 13.47 -0.73 19.06
N HIS A 157 13.40 -0.32 20.34
CA HIS A 157 14.59 -0.17 21.18
C HIS A 157 15.40 -1.45 21.35
N GLY A 158 14.79 -2.65 21.28
CA GLY A 158 15.46 -3.93 21.38
C GLY A 158 16.25 -4.34 20.13
N ARG A 159 16.07 -3.68 19.00
CA ARG A 159 16.69 -4.05 17.71
C ARG A 159 18.22 -3.90 17.67
N TRP A 160 18.79 -3.18 18.61
CA TRP A 160 20.25 -3.08 18.70
C TRP A 160 20.92 -4.45 18.83
N GLU A 161 20.28 -5.43 19.48
CA GLU A 161 20.78 -6.80 19.60
C GLU A 161 20.76 -7.53 18.25
N GLU A 162 19.67 -7.36 17.47
CA GLU A 162 19.54 -7.91 16.12
C GLU A 162 20.64 -7.34 15.20
N LEU A 163 20.80 -6.01 15.19
CA LEU A 163 21.78 -5.32 14.35
C LEU A 163 23.23 -5.67 14.71
N LEU A 164 23.57 -5.76 16.01
CA LEU A 164 24.90 -6.20 16.46
C LEU A 164 25.13 -7.68 16.14
N GLY A 165 24.08 -8.50 16.08
CA GLY A 165 24.11 -9.89 15.64
C GLY A 165 24.27 -10.08 14.14
N GLY A 166 24.29 -8.99 13.36
CA GLY A 166 24.41 -9.00 11.90
C GLY A 166 23.10 -9.28 11.17
N ALA A 167 21.97 -9.16 11.85
CA ALA A 167 20.67 -9.23 11.19
C ALA A 167 20.53 -8.06 10.19
N GLN A 168 20.09 -8.38 8.98
CA GLN A 168 19.73 -7.39 7.97
C GLN A 168 18.21 -7.38 7.83
N ASP A 169 17.62 -6.20 7.72
CA ASP A 169 16.23 -6.09 7.32
C ASP A 169 16.13 -6.55 5.86
N THR A 170 15.42 -7.65 5.66
CA THR A 170 15.03 -8.08 4.30
C THR A 170 13.75 -7.36 3.96
N THR A 171 13.73 -6.67 2.83
CA THR A 171 12.54 -5.99 2.36
C THR A 171 12.37 -6.19 0.87
N ASP A 172 11.15 -6.51 0.49
CA ASP A 172 10.72 -6.63 -0.88
C ASP A 172 10.22 -5.28 -1.44
N CYS A 173 10.09 -4.26 -0.56
CA CYS A 173 9.76 -2.89 -0.94
C CYS A 173 11.00 -2.12 -1.34
N LEU A 174 11.27 -2.04 -2.64
CA LEU A 174 12.38 -1.27 -3.20
C LEU A 174 11.87 0.07 -3.74
N PRO A 175 12.69 1.16 -3.71
CA PRO A 175 12.25 2.48 -4.18
C PRO A 175 11.71 2.50 -5.60
N GLY A 176 12.31 1.73 -6.51
CA GLY A 176 11.85 1.56 -7.88
C GLY A 176 10.46 0.94 -8.02
N MET A 177 10.00 0.20 -7.01
CA MET A 177 8.66 -0.43 -6.99
C MET A 177 7.52 0.57 -6.69
N ARG A 178 7.82 1.80 -6.29
CA ARG A 178 6.82 2.84 -5.97
C ARG A 178 5.73 2.37 -5.00
N GLY A 179 6.14 1.68 -3.94
CA GLY A 179 5.27 1.18 -2.87
C GLY A 179 4.71 -0.23 -3.08
N ALA A 180 4.86 -0.82 -4.25
CA ALA A 180 4.55 -2.23 -4.48
C ALA A 180 5.63 -3.15 -3.93
N GLU A 181 5.27 -4.43 -3.72
CA GLU A 181 6.22 -5.50 -3.39
C GLU A 181 6.25 -6.55 -4.50
N LEU A 182 7.43 -7.11 -4.74
CA LEU A 182 7.61 -8.20 -5.68
C LEU A 182 7.71 -9.51 -4.88
N ARG A 183 6.66 -10.33 -4.92
CA ARG A 183 6.57 -11.59 -4.21
C ARG A 183 6.96 -12.74 -5.12
N VAL A 184 8.19 -13.21 -4.97
CA VAL A 184 8.74 -14.29 -5.78
C VAL A 184 8.28 -15.64 -5.27
N GLY A 185 7.63 -16.42 -6.11
CA GLY A 185 7.17 -17.77 -5.81
C GLY A 185 5.97 -18.21 -6.65
N ARG A 186 5.71 -19.49 -6.60
CA ARG A 186 4.52 -20.14 -7.19
C ARG A 186 4.01 -21.18 -6.24
N ALA A 187 2.71 -21.17 -5.99
CA ALA A 187 2.05 -22.14 -5.15
C ALA A 187 0.80 -22.70 -5.85
N GLU A 188 0.48 -23.96 -5.54
CA GLU A 188 -0.82 -24.49 -5.94
C GLU A 188 -1.94 -23.70 -5.23
N PRO A 189 -2.94 -23.19 -5.97
CA PRO A 189 -4.00 -22.39 -5.40
C PRO A 189 -4.93 -23.23 -4.53
N ALA A 190 -5.60 -22.57 -3.57
CA ALA A 190 -6.76 -23.16 -2.93
C ALA A 190 -7.89 -23.37 -3.97
N PRO A 191 -8.77 -24.36 -3.76
CA PRO A 191 -9.92 -24.54 -4.64
C PRO A 191 -10.74 -23.27 -4.75
N PHE A 192 -11.03 -22.84 -5.97
CA PHE A 192 -11.77 -21.63 -6.27
C PHE A 192 -13.07 -21.95 -7.01
N THR A 193 -14.15 -21.33 -6.57
CA THR A 193 -15.44 -21.32 -7.27
C THR A 193 -15.98 -19.91 -7.27
N ARG A 194 -16.28 -19.37 -8.45
CA ARG A 194 -16.81 -18.00 -8.57
C ARG A 194 -18.26 -17.94 -8.10
N THR A 195 -18.59 -16.99 -7.24
CA THR A 195 -19.96 -16.61 -6.90
C THR A 195 -20.23 -15.15 -7.21
N LEU A 196 -21.43 -14.87 -7.78
CA LEU A 196 -21.93 -13.52 -8.05
C LEU A 196 -22.81 -13.00 -6.91
N GLU A 197 -23.10 -13.82 -5.90
CA GLU A 197 -23.90 -13.39 -4.76
C GLU A 197 -23.15 -12.30 -3.96
N ALA A 198 -23.92 -11.39 -3.37
CA ALA A 198 -23.41 -10.32 -2.52
C ALA A 198 -23.99 -10.43 -1.11
N ASP A 199 -23.17 -10.13 -0.10
CA ASP A 199 -23.62 -10.06 1.30
C ASP A 199 -24.02 -8.61 1.63
N ALA A 200 -25.31 -8.39 1.86
CA ALA A 200 -25.86 -7.08 2.18
C ALA A 200 -25.63 -6.66 3.64
N THR A 201 -24.99 -7.49 4.48
CA THR A 201 -24.69 -7.15 5.88
C THR A 201 -23.83 -5.88 5.93
N GLU A 202 -24.28 -4.90 6.72
CA GLU A 202 -23.50 -3.68 6.96
C GLU A 202 -22.34 -3.99 7.89
N THR A 203 -21.14 -3.49 7.57
CA THR A 203 -19.91 -3.73 8.32
C THR A 203 -19.19 -2.42 8.60
N PRO A 204 -18.32 -2.37 9.64
CA PRO A 204 -17.45 -1.20 9.86
C PRO A 204 -16.57 -0.89 8.65
N GLY A 205 -16.09 -1.92 7.94
CA GLY A 205 -15.31 -1.74 6.72
C GLY A 205 -16.09 -1.04 5.60
N LYS A 206 -17.37 -1.39 5.39
CA LYS A 206 -18.24 -0.69 4.43
C LYS A 206 -18.44 0.78 4.78
N GLN A 207 -18.57 1.10 6.07
CA GLN A 207 -18.67 2.49 6.54
C GLN A 207 -17.36 3.25 6.30
N ALA A 208 -16.23 2.62 6.54
CA ALA A 208 -14.92 3.22 6.27
C ALA A 208 -14.70 3.46 4.76
N VAL A 209 -15.12 2.54 3.88
CA VAL A 209 -15.11 2.74 2.43
C VAL A 209 -15.92 3.97 2.03
N ARG A 210 -17.15 4.13 2.56
CA ARG A 210 -17.95 5.33 2.34
C ARG A 210 -17.23 6.60 2.80
N SER A 211 -16.58 6.56 3.98
CA SER A 211 -15.83 7.70 4.50
C SER A 211 -14.64 8.07 3.60
N ILE A 212 -13.97 7.09 2.97
CA ILE A 212 -12.92 7.33 1.99
C ILE A 212 -13.48 8.01 0.74
N ILE A 213 -14.62 7.53 0.22
CA ILE A 213 -15.28 8.13 -0.94
C ILE A 213 -15.69 9.57 -0.64
N GLU A 214 -16.28 9.83 0.53
CA GLU A 214 -16.69 11.18 0.95
C GLU A 214 -15.49 12.12 1.13
N LEU A 215 -14.39 11.63 1.71
CA LEU A 215 -13.14 12.38 1.79
C LEU A 215 -12.64 12.77 0.40
N CYS A 216 -12.53 11.82 -0.53
CA CYS A 216 -12.10 12.08 -1.90
C CYS A 216 -13.00 13.12 -2.59
N ARG A 217 -14.32 12.99 -2.44
CA ARG A 217 -15.28 13.95 -3.00
C ARG A 217 -15.11 15.36 -2.44
N SER A 218 -14.90 15.46 -1.11
CA SER A 218 -14.67 16.76 -0.47
C SER A 218 -13.40 17.45 -0.96
N GLU A 219 -12.44 16.65 -1.42
CA GLU A 219 -11.17 17.09 -1.99
C GLU A 219 -11.22 17.24 -3.51
N GLY A 220 -12.32 16.88 -4.18
CA GLY A 220 -12.46 16.92 -5.64
C GLY A 220 -11.60 15.86 -6.34
N ILE A 221 -11.44 14.70 -5.71
CA ILE A 221 -10.68 13.55 -6.21
C ILE A 221 -11.67 12.50 -6.71
N GLU A 222 -11.43 11.94 -7.89
CA GLU A 222 -12.22 10.83 -8.40
C GLU A 222 -11.90 9.52 -7.65
N VAL A 223 -12.87 8.60 -7.59
CA VAL A 223 -12.73 7.33 -6.89
C VAL A 223 -13.22 6.20 -7.76
N ALA A 224 -12.45 5.09 -7.75
CA ALA A 224 -12.90 3.79 -8.22
C ALA A 224 -12.69 2.74 -7.12
N LEU A 225 -13.57 1.77 -7.03
CA LEU A 225 -13.38 0.57 -6.22
C LEU A 225 -12.87 -0.57 -7.10
N ILE A 226 -12.00 -1.43 -6.56
CA ILE A 226 -11.56 -2.65 -7.21
C ILE A 226 -11.67 -3.84 -6.27
N ALA A 227 -11.85 -5.03 -6.81
CA ALA A 227 -11.61 -6.29 -6.12
C ALA A 227 -10.47 -7.01 -6.84
N VAL A 228 -9.30 -7.08 -6.22
CA VAL A 228 -8.13 -7.80 -6.77
C VAL A 228 -8.41 -9.30 -6.71
N PRO A 229 -8.20 -10.08 -7.81
CA PRO A 229 -8.51 -11.50 -7.82
C PRO A 229 -7.47 -12.32 -7.07
N TYR A 230 -7.94 -13.28 -6.30
CA TYR A 230 -7.14 -14.32 -5.63
C TYR A 230 -8.04 -15.53 -5.36
N PRO A 231 -7.54 -16.71 -4.95
CA PRO A 231 -8.36 -17.86 -4.65
C PRO A 231 -9.23 -17.68 -3.40
N ALA A 232 -10.11 -16.67 -3.43
CA ALA A 232 -11.02 -16.32 -2.35
C ALA A 232 -12.15 -17.33 -2.20
N ASP A 233 -12.48 -17.71 -0.96
CA ASP A 233 -13.68 -18.47 -0.69
C ASP A 233 -14.97 -17.71 -1.02
N GLU A 234 -16.11 -18.41 -1.09
CA GLU A 234 -17.39 -17.80 -1.46
C GLU A 234 -17.83 -16.71 -0.48
N ALA A 235 -17.53 -16.84 0.82
CA ALA A 235 -17.92 -15.84 1.82
C ALA A 235 -17.16 -14.52 1.59
N LYS A 236 -15.86 -14.60 1.30
CA LYS A 236 -15.05 -13.43 0.95
C LYS A 236 -15.51 -12.78 -0.35
N GLN A 237 -15.79 -13.59 -1.38
CA GLN A 237 -16.30 -13.07 -2.64
C GLN A 237 -17.64 -12.34 -2.45
N ARG A 238 -18.58 -12.88 -1.66
CA ARG A 238 -19.87 -12.25 -1.36
C ARG A 238 -19.69 -10.88 -0.69
N MET A 239 -18.72 -10.76 0.23
CA MET A 239 -18.39 -9.48 0.86
C MET A 239 -17.85 -8.48 -0.16
N MET A 240 -16.85 -8.87 -0.97
CA MET A 240 -16.30 -8.01 -2.01
C MET A 240 -17.35 -7.61 -3.07
N ASN A 241 -18.19 -8.56 -3.51
CA ASN A 241 -19.28 -8.28 -4.46
C ASN A 241 -20.25 -7.23 -3.92
N SER A 242 -20.43 -7.11 -2.61
CA SER A 242 -21.32 -6.10 -2.01
C SER A 242 -20.84 -4.67 -2.22
N ALA A 243 -19.59 -4.47 -2.63
CA ALA A 243 -19.07 -3.14 -2.97
C ALA A 243 -19.79 -2.51 -4.15
N GLN A 244 -20.41 -3.32 -5.04
CA GLN A 244 -21.24 -2.80 -6.12
C GLN A 244 -22.37 -1.89 -5.61
N ALA A 245 -23.02 -2.26 -4.51
CA ALA A 245 -24.08 -1.44 -3.94
C ALA A 245 -23.56 -0.07 -3.44
N ILE A 246 -22.34 -0.02 -2.90
CA ILE A 246 -21.69 1.23 -2.50
C ILE A 246 -21.30 2.04 -3.74
N ALA A 247 -20.77 1.39 -4.76
CA ALA A 247 -20.44 2.07 -6.02
C ALA A 247 -21.69 2.70 -6.68
N ASP A 248 -22.80 1.97 -6.69
CA ASP A 248 -24.08 2.47 -7.20
C ASP A 248 -24.63 3.64 -6.35
N GLU A 249 -24.54 3.55 -5.02
CA GLU A 249 -24.94 4.60 -4.07
C GLU A 249 -24.22 5.92 -4.37
N TYR A 250 -22.93 5.83 -4.67
CA TYR A 250 -22.10 7.02 -4.93
C TYR A 250 -21.93 7.34 -6.42
N GLY A 251 -22.43 6.52 -7.35
CA GLY A 251 -22.27 6.72 -8.80
C GLY A 251 -20.80 6.71 -9.23
N ILE A 252 -20.00 5.79 -8.68
CA ILE A 252 -18.59 5.55 -9.00
C ILE A 252 -18.41 4.18 -9.65
N ALA A 253 -17.25 3.94 -10.27
CA ALA A 253 -16.96 2.63 -10.84
C ALA A 253 -16.57 1.62 -9.76
N PHE A 254 -17.00 0.36 -9.93
CA PHE A 254 -16.45 -0.79 -9.25
C PHE A 254 -15.98 -1.81 -10.29
N TYR A 255 -14.68 -2.07 -10.29
CA TYR A 255 -14.05 -3.05 -11.17
C TYR A 255 -13.80 -4.33 -10.39
N ASN A 256 -14.71 -5.29 -10.53
CA ASN A 256 -14.53 -6.62 -9.94
C ASN A 256 -13.65 -7.47 -10.87
N LEU A 257 -12.35 -7.53 -10.58
CA LEU A 257 -11.39 -8.20 -11.47
C LEU A 257 -11.55 -9.73 -11.49
N PHE A 258 -12.33 -10.32 -10.58
CA PHE A 258 -12.75 -11.71 -10.67
C PHE A 258 -13.63 -12.01 -11.91
N ASP A 259 -14.26 -10.98 -12.48
CA ASP A 259 -15.18 -11.10 -13.60
C ASP A 259 -14.50 -10.83 -14.95
N VAL A 260 -13.20 -10.52 -14.95
CA VAL A 260 -12.42 -10.30 -16.17
C VAL A 260 -11.87 -11.64 -16.64
N GLU A 261 -12.49 -12.20 -17.69
CA GLU A 261 -12.15 -13.52 -18.21
C GLU A 261 -10.67 -13.59 -18.66
N GLY A 262 -9.95 -14.58 -18.15
CA GLY A 262 -8.55 -14.83 -18.53
C GLY A 262 -7.54 -13.81 -18.01
N LEU A 263 -7.93 -12.90 -17.12
CA LEU A 263 -7.01 -11.91 -16.56
C LEU A 263 -5.94 -12.58 -15.69
N VAL A 264 -6.34 -13.45 -14.79
CA VAL A 264 -5.46 -14.20 -13.87
C VAL A 264 -5.75 -15.67 -13.95
N ASP A 265 -4.71 -16.47 -14.07
CA ASP A 265 -4.75 -17.92 -13.92
C ASP A 265 -4.19 -18.30 -12.55
N PHE A 266 -5.04 -18.72 -11.62
CA PHE A 266 -4.60 -19.05 -10.28
C PHE A 266 -3.62 -20.23 -10.22
N ASP A 267 -3.56 -21.09 -11.22
CA ASP A 267 -2.61 -22.22 -11.28
C ASP A 267 -1.17 -21.72 -11.52
N THR A 268 -0.98 -20.54 -12.11
CA THR A 268 0.34 -20.01 -12.48
C THR A 268 0.68 -18.67 -11.85
N ASP A 269 -0.31 -17.87 -11.50
CA ASP A 269 -0.16 -16.46 -11.18
C ASP A 269 -0.20 -16.16 -9.66
N CYS A 270 -0.23 -17.24 -8.81
CA CYS A 270 -0.26 -17.08 -7.35
C CYS A 270 1.11 -17.28 -6.73
N TYR A 271 1.46 -16.36 -5.81
CA TYR A 271 2.64 -16.46 -4.94
C TYR A 271 2.42 -17.48 -3.83
N ASP A 272 1.26 -17.43 -3.18
CA ASP A 272 0.85 -18.35 -2.15
C ASP A 272 -0.50 -19.00 -2.47
N ALA A 273 -0.84 -20.04 -1.72
CA ALA A 273 -2.03 -20.86 -2.01
C ALA A 273 -3.36 -20.12 -1.80
N MET A 274 -3.38 -18.96 -1.14
CA MET A 274 -4.63 -18.43 -0.58
C MET A 274 -4.92 -16.96 -0.87
N SER A 275 -3.91 -16.13 -1.17
CA SER A 275 -4.15 -14.69 -1.07
C SER A 275 -3.45 -13.82 -2.10
N HIS A 276 -2.23 -14.11 -2.51
CA HIS A 276 -1.39 -13.13 -3.19
C HIS A 276 -1.01 -13.57 -4.59
N LEU A 277 -0.95 -12.59 -5.49
CA LEU A 277 -0.43 -12.80 -6.83
C LEU A 277 1.11 -12.78 -6.82
N ASN A 278 1.70 -13.54 -7.72
CA ASN A 278 3.10 -13.44 -8.06
C ASN A 278 3.31 -12.35 -9.13
N PRO A 279 4.56 -12.07 -9.55
CA PRO A 279 4.83 -11.02 -10.53
C PRO A 279 4.13 -11.20 -11.88
N ASP A 280 3.89 -12.43 -12.35
CA ASP A 280 3.16 -12.67 -13.60
C ASP A 280 1.70 -12.19 -13.48
N GLY A 281 1.03 -12.54 -12.37
CA GLY A 281 -0.33 -12.07 -12.09
C GLY A 281 -0.40 -10.56 -11.89
N ALA A 282 0.59 -10.00 -11.18
CA ALA A 282 0.66 -8.56 -10.91
C ALA A 282 0.84 -7.73 -12.20
N VAL A 283 1.69 -8.17 -13.12
CA VAL A 283 1.87 -7.51 -14.44
C VAL A 283 0.56 -7.51 -15.23
N LYS A 284 -0.15 -8.65 -15.27
CA LYS A 284 -1.45 -8.74 -15.95
C LYS A 284 -2.50 -7.80 -15.37
N VAL A 285 -2.63 -7.77 -14.03
CA VAL A 285 -3.54 -6.86 -13.33
C VAL A 285 -3.16 -5.40 -13.57
N SER A 286 -1.88 -5.07 -13.48
CA SER A 286 -1.37 -3.71 -13.69
C SER A 286 -1.60 -3.21 -15.13
N ALA A 287 -1.38 -4.06 -16.12
CA ALA A 287 -1.64 -3.74 -17.52
C ALA A 287 -3.12 -3.48 -17.78
N TRP A 288 -4.00 -4.34 -17.25
CA TRP A 288 -5.44 -4.16 -17.36
C TRP A 288 -5.92 -2.86 -16.69
N LEU A 289 -5.39 -2.57 -15.49
CA LEU A 289 -5.71 -1.32 -14.78
C LEU A 289 -5.21 -0.11 -15.58
N GLY A 290 -4.00 -0.14 -16.11
CA GLY A 290 -3.45 0.94 -16.93
C GLY A 290 -4.32 1.25 -18.14
N GLU A 291 -4.75 0.23 -18.89
CA GLU A 291 -5.65 0.36 -20.03
C GLU A 291 -7.01 0.93 -19.61
N THR A 292 -7.63 0.33 -18.59
CA THR A 292 -8.97 0.73 -18.13
C THR A 292 -8.98 2.13 -17.56
N LEU A 293 -8.01 2.48 -16.72
CA LEU A 293 -7.99 3.79 -16.05
C LEU A 293 -7.64 4.91 -17.04
N SER A 294 -6.71 4.67 -17.98
CA SER A 294 -6.40 5.67 -19.02
C SER A 294 -7.56 5.95 -19.95
N ALA A 295 -8.43 4.97 -20.19
CA ALA A 295 -9.61 5.13 -21.02
C ALA A 295 -10.79 5.79 -20.27
N ALA A 296 -10.91 5.54 -18.95
CA ALA A 296 -12.07 5.98 -18.16
C ALA A 296 -11.89 7.33 -17.47
N TYR A 297 -10.65 7.74 -17.20
CA TYR A 297 -10.34 8.94 -16.41
C TYR A 297 -9.40 9.87 -17.17
N ASP A 298 -9.48 11.19 -16.90
CA ASP A 298 -8.59 12.22 -17.47
C ASP A 298 -7.20 12.16 -16.80
N LEU A 299 -6.47 11.09 -17.07
CA LEU A 299 -5.11 10.88 -16.58
C LEU A 299 -4.09 11.29 -17.66
N PRO A 300 -3.13 12.17 -17.32
CA PRO A 300 -2.14 12.61 -18.29
C PRO A 300 -1.08 11.53 -18.55
N ASP A 301 -0.66 11.41 -19.82
CA ASP A 301 0.58 10.72 -20.15
C ASP A 301 1.75 11.66 -19.84
N ARG A 302 2.54 11.33 -18.81
CA ARG A 302 3.67 12.12 -18.33
C ARG A 302 5.00 11.76 -18.98
N ARG A 303 5.05 10.74 -19.85
CA ARG A 303 6.28 10.33 -20.52
C ARG A 303 6.82 11.47 -21.39
N GLY A 304 8.14 11.67 -21.33
CA GLY A 304 8.80 12.76 -22.05
C GLY A 304 8.71 14.13 -21.39
N ASP A 305 7.97 14.30 -20.28
CA ASP A 305 8.05 15.51 -19.47
C ASP A 305 9.34 15.47 -18.61
N ALA A 306 10.19 16.48 -18.79
CA ALA A 306 11.48 16.57 -18.09
C ALA A 306 11.33 16.59 -16.54
N ASN A 307 10.19 17.03 -16.01
CA ASN A 307 9.92 17.00 -14.58
C ASN A 307 9.75 15.58 -14.04
N TYR A 308 9.42 14.61 -14.89
CA TYR A 308 9.22 13.20 -14.56
C TYR A 308 10.35 12.28 -15.05
N ALA A 309 11.49 12.82 -15.53
CA ALA A 309 12.61 12.01 -16.00
C ALA A 309 13.15 11.01 -14.94
N HIS A 310 12.96 11.29 -13.65
CA HIS A 310 13.31 10.37 -12.57
C HIS A 310 12.39 9.13 -12.50
N TRP A 311 11.22 9.15 -13.14
CA TRP A 311 10.35 7.99 -13.30
C TRP A 311 10.91 7.01 -14.33
N ASP A 312 11.59 7.51 -15.37
CA ASP A 312 12.30 6.64 -16.34
C ASP A 312 13.47 5.91 -15.66
N ALA A 313 14.17 6.60 -14.73
CA ALA A 313 15.22 5.97 -13.94
C ALA A 313 14.65 4.91 -12.97
N ALA A 314 13.48 5.18 -12.35
CA ALA A 314 12.78 4.22 -11.50
C ALA A 314 12.26 3.02 -12.30
N LEU A 315 11.82 3.23 -13.55
CA LEU A 315 11.43 2.14 -14.45
C LEU A 315 12.62 1.21 -14.72
N ALA A 316 13.79 1.78 -15.06
CA ALA A 316 14.98 0.97 -15.27
C ALA A 316 15.42 0.19 -14.03
N GLU A 317 15.25 0.76 -12.83
CA GLU A 317 15.47 0.05 -11.56
C GLU A 317 14.46 -1.09 -11.37
N TYR A 318 13.18 -0.84 -11.60
CA TYR A 318 12.12 -1.85 -11.55
C TYR A 318 12.39 -3.01 -12.51
N GLU A 319 12.72 -2.72 -13.76
CA GLU A 319 13.01 -3.74 -14.77
C GLU A 319 14.22 -4.60 -14.36
N ALA A 320 15.27 -3.98 -13.80
CA ALA A 320 16.43 -4.70 -13.31
C ALA A 320 16.11 -5.59 -12.08
N ILE A 321 15.20 -5.14 -11.21
CA ILE A 321 14.71 -5.94 -10.06
C ILE A 321 13.90 -7.13 -10.57
N TYR A 322 12.96 -6.86 -11.48
CA TYR A 322 12.10 -7.90 -12.07
C TYR A 322 12.90 -8.98 -12.76
N GLU A 323 13.87 -8.57 -13.60
CA GLU A 323 14.76 -9.49 -14.32
C GLU A 323 15.61 -10.34 -13.35
N ARG A 324 16.14 -9.74 -12.30
CA ARG A 324 17.00 -10.44 -11.34
C ARG A 324 16.23 -11.41 -10.44
N GLU A 325 15.08 -10.97 -9.92
CA GLU A 325 14.35 -11.70 -8.87
C GLU A 325 13.33 -12.67 -9.45
N TRP A 326 12.75 -12.39 -10.62
CA TRP A 326 11.67 -13.18 -11.18
C TRP A 326 12.03 -13.84 -12.51
N ALA A 327 12.47 -13.10 -13.52
CA ALA A 327 12.80 -13.68 -14.82
C ALA A 327 13.99 -14.65 -14.73
N GLY A 328 14.94 -14.39 -13.80
CA GLY A 328 16.04 -15.28 -13.49
C GLY A 328 15.59 -16.64 -12.91
N GLU A 329 14.55 -16.66 -12.09
CA GLU A 329 13.96 -17.90 -11.54
C GLU A 329 13.16 -18.66 -12.60
N SER A 330 12.43 -17.97 -13.46
CA SER A 330 11.68 -18.59 -14.56
C SER A 330 12.58 -19.38 -15.52
N LEU A 331 13.83 -18.98 -15.67
CA LEU A 331 14.83 -19.71 -16.46
C LEU A 331 15.41 -20.94 -15.74
N LEU A 332 15.34 -20.97 -14.40
CA LEU A 332 15.84 -22.08 -13.59
C LEU A 332 14.79 -23.17 -13.32
N THR A 333 13.51 -22.83 -13.40
CA THR A 333 12.39 -23.78 -13.19
C THR A 333 11.80 -24.33 -14.48
N GLY A 334 12.35 -23.97 -15.62
CA GLY A 334 11.94 -24.47 -16.96
C GLY A 334 12.53 -25.84 -17.30
N GLU A 335 12.42 -26.84 -16.41
CA GLU A 335 12.57 -28.27 -16.70
C GLU A 335 11.23 -28.99 -16.56
#